data_e5b27fcc17e225096decc1642ed6be8d
#
_entry.id   e5b27fcc17e225096decc1642ed6be8d
#
_cell.length_a   1.000
_cell.length_b   1.000
_cell.length_c   1.000
_cell.angle_alpha   90.00
_cell.angle_beta   90.00
_cell.angle_gamma   90.00
#
_symmetry.space_group_name_H-M   'P 1'
#
loop_
_entity.id
_entity.type
_entity.pdbx_description
1 polymer ?
#
loop_
_entity_poly.entity_id
_entity_poly.type
_entity_poly.pdbx_seq_one_letter_code
_entity_poly.pdbx_strand_id
1 'polypeptide(L)'
;MTLFLIFPFLLLIFIYFNHGYLSSLLNIFDEPGLTRKLHLKPTSLIGGSYFFICFTLNFLICYIFANDDLNFLNTTKEIFSLFFSLMLVFLIGLFDDKYDLSANKKLAFMLIILIVSILINENLAIDSLRFSFLKDEYILNRNLSVLFTSFCIMLFINAFNMIDGVNGNSILYSINIFLFFLLKDINFILVLMILINLIFLFFMNLTNKLFLGDSGTLSISLIISFFFINSYNQEYIQNVETIFIIMLIPGFELLRLAIFRLINGLHPFKADRNHLHHYLLKKFSKRLAVYNAVLK
;
A
#
# COMPACT_ATOMS: atom_id res chain seq x y z
N MET A 1 24.53 -2.90 -12.01
CA MET A 1 23.14 -2.50 -12.31
C MET A 1 22.38 -3.57 -13.09
N THR A 2 22.86 -4.06 -14.25
CA THR A 2 22.15 -5.07 -15.06
C THR A 2 21.83 -6.38 -14.33
N LEU A 3 22.74 -6.89 -13.49
CA LEU A 3 22.53 -8.10 -12.67
C LEU A 3 21.36 -7.98 -11.67
N PHE A 4 21.15 -6.80 -11.08
CA PHE A 4 20.05 -6.57 -10.14
C PHE A 4 18.67 -6.64 -10.79
N LEU A 5 18.57 -6.26 -12.07
CA LEU A 5 17.32 -6.29 -12.81
C LEU A 5 16.97 -7.71 -13.31
N ILE A 6 17.97 -8.57 -13.52
CA ILE A 6 17.73 -9.95 -13.99
C ILE A 6 16.93 -10.73 -12.95
N PHE A 7 17.22 -10.55 -11.67
CA PHE A 7 16.57 -11.33 -10.61
C PHE A 7 15.05 -11.09 -10.51
N PRO A 8 14.53 -9.84 -10.46
CA PRO A 8 13.09 -9.60 -10.53
C PRO A 8 12.46 -10.26 -11.75
N PHE A 9 13.07 -10.18 -12.94
CA PHE A 9 12.53 -10.81 -14.14
C PHE A 9 12.45 -12.34 -14.04
N LEU A 10 13.47 -13.00 -13.49
CA LEU A 10 13.43 -14.45 -13.28
C LEU A 10 12.32 -14.84 -12.31
N LEU A 11 12.14 -14.09 -11.24
CA LEU A 11 11.06 -14.29 -10.28
C LEU A 11 9.68 -14.11 -10.91
N LEU A 12 9.52 -13.09 -11.77
CA LEU A 12 8.29 -12.83 -12.53
C LEU A 12 7.95 -14.00 -13.45
N ILE A 13 8.93 -14.52 -14.18
CA ILE A 13 8.76 -15.67 -15.06
C ILE A 13 8.33 -16.91 -14.25
N PHE A 14 9.00 -17.17 -13.14
CA PHE A 14 8.66 -18.29 -12.26
C PHE A 14 7.21 -18.21 -11.78
N ILE A 15 6.77 -17.03 -11.31
CA ILE A 15 5.41 -16.83 -10.81
C ILE A 15 4.38 -16.92 -11.95
N TYR A 16 4.68 -16.35 -13.12
CA TYR A 16 3.78 -16.44 -14.26
C TYR A 16 3.44 -17.88 -14.64
N PHE A 17 4.41 -18.79 -14.63
CA PHE A 17 4.18 -20.19 -14.94
C PHE A 17 3.57 -20.99 -13.78
N ASN A 18 3.80 -20.58 -12.54
CA ASN A 18 3.36 -21.32 -11.35
C ASN A 18 2.18 -20.69 -10.60
N HIS A 19 1.58 -19.60 -11.10
CA HIS A 19 0.51 -18.91 -10.37
C HIS A 19 -0.70 -19.79 -10.07
N GLY A 20 -1.06 -20.71 -10.96
CA GLY A 20 -2.14 -21.67 -10.75
C GLY A 20 -1.86 -22.65 -9.61
N TYR A 21 -0.63 -23.18 -9.53
CA TYR A 21 -0.20 -24.05 -8.44
C TYR A 21 -0.15 -23.31 -7.10
N LEU A 22 0.43 -22.10 -7.09
CA LEU A 22 0.48 -21.25 -5.89
C LEU A 22 -0.93 -20.88 -5.39
N SER A 23 -1.85 -20.61 -6.31
CA SER A 23 -3.24 -20.34 -5.98
C SER A 23 -3.93 -21.53 -5.30
N SER A 24 -3.72 -22.73 -5.81
CA SER A 24 -4.30 -23.93 -5.22
C SER A 24 -3.71 -24.27 -3.85
N LEU A 25 -2.42 -23.96 -3.63
CA LEU A 25 -1.74 -24.18 -2.35
C LEU A 25 -2.32 -23.32 -1.22
N LEU A 26 -2.55 -22.03 -1.48
CA LEU A 26 -3.10 -21.10 -0.48
C LEU A 26 -4.62 -21.23 -0.33
N ASN A 27 -5.29 -21.69 -1.38
CA ASN A 27 -6.74 -21.88 -1.44
C ASN A 27 -7.52 -20.62 -1.00
N ILE A 28 -7.09 -19.43 -1.46
CA ILE A 28 -7.73 -18.14 -1.19
C ILE A 28 -8.22 -17.58 -2.51
N PHE A 29 -9.55 -17.61 -2.72
CA PHE A 29 -10.20 -17.18 -3.95
C PHE A 29 -11.28 -16.15 -3.65
N ASP A 30 -11.35 -15.13 -4.48
CA ASP A 30 -12.49 -14.24 -4.56
C ASP A 30 -13.56 -14.88 -5.44
N GLU A 31 -14.65 -15.32 -4.82
CA GLU A 31 -15.76 -15.97 -5.52
C GLU A 31 -16.69 -14.93 -6.17
N PRO A 32 -17.16 -15.17 -7.40
CA PRO A 32 -18.11 -14.26 -8.06
C PRO A 32 -19.42 -14.20 -7.26
N GLY A 33 -19.74 -13.01 -6.75
CA GLY A 33 -20.98 -12.76 -6.00
C GLY A 33 -22.06 -12.13 -6.89
N LEU A 34 -23.33 -12.52 -6.68
CA LEU A 34 -24.48 -12.06 -7.48
C LEU A 34 -24.69 -10.53 -7.50
N THR A 35 -24.06 -9.78 -6.61
CA THR A 35 -24.42 -8.37 -6.41
C THR A 35 -23.29 -7.36 -6.31
N ARG A 36 -22.07 -7.75 -5.96
CA ARG A 36 -20.95 -6.80 -5.68
C ARG A 36 -19.79 -6.90 -6.66
N LYS A 37 -19.52 -8.10 -7.21
CA LYS A 37 -18.28 -8.43 -7.90
C LYS A 37 -18.48 -8.37 -9.42
N LEU A 38 -17.47 -7.87 -10.13
CA LEU A 38 -17.52 -7.64 -11.57
C LEU A 38 -16.93 -8.80 -12.40
N HIS A 39 -16.29 -9.78 -11.74
CA HIS A 39 -15.70 -10.95 -12.39
C HIS A 39 -16.67 -12.12 -12.43
N LEU A 40 -16.54 -12.96 -13.46
CA LEU A 40 -17.43 -14.08 -13.75
C LEU A 40 -16.86 -15.45 -13.30
N LYS A 41 -15.60 -15.50 -12.89
CA LYS A 41 -14.92 -16.74 -12.47
C LYS A 41 -14.22 -16.49 -11.14
N PRO A 42 -14.07 -17.52 -10.28
CA PRO A 42 -13.24 -17.42 -9.08
C PRO A 42 -11.83 -16.95 -9.46
N THR A 43 -11.35 -15.90 -8.80
CA THR A 43 -10.02 -15.31 -9.06
C THR A 43 -9.20 -15.38 -7.78
N SER A 44 -7.97 -15.81 -7.89
CA SER A 44 -7.08 -15.97 -6.73
C SER A 44 -6.64 -14.63 -6.15
N LEU A 45 -6.63 -14.54 -4.80
CA LEU A 45 -6.17 -13.37 -4.03
C LEU A 45 -4.69 -13.49 -3.62
N ILE A 46 -3.85 -14.14 -4.45
CA ILE A 46 -2.42 -14.34 -4.14
C ILE A 46 -1.53 -13.14 -4.51
N GLY A 47 -2.09 -12.07 -5.07
CA GLY A 47 -1.31 -10.90 -5.48
C GLY A 47 -0.52 -10.27 -4.33
N GLY A 48 -1.13 -10.24 -3.13
CA GLY A 48 -0.45 -9.77 -1.92
C GLY A 48 0.72 -10.66 -1.50
N SER A 49 0.54 -11.99 -1.52
CA SER A 49 1.61 -12.95 -1.23
C SER A 49 2.76 -12.83 -2.23
N TYR A 50 2.42 -12.66 -3.53
CA TYR A 50 3.40 -12.39 -4.56
C TYR A 50 4.21 -11.12 -4.25
N PHE A 51 3.52 -10.02 -3.99
CA PHE A 51 4.18 -8.74 -3.72
C PHE A 51 5.07 -8.81 -2.47
N PHE A 52 4.60 -9.42 -1.39
CA PHE A 52 5.35 -9.59 -0.14
C PHE A 52 6.65 -10.37 -0.37
N ILE A 53 6.60 -11.51 -1.06
CA ILE A 53 7.78 -12.32 -1.38
C ILE A 53 8.75 -11.54 -2.26
N CYS A 54 8.26 -10.91 -3.33
CA CYS A 54 9.10 -10.14 -4.25
C CYS A 54 9.77 -8.96 -3.55
N PHE A 55 9.04 -8.22 -2.73
CA PHE A 55 9.59 -7.10 -1.97
C PHE A 55 10.70 -7.57 -1.03
N THR A 56 10.45 -8.64 -0.26
CA THR A 56 11.43 -9.20 0.69
C THR A 56 12.70 -9.64 -0.02
N LEU A 57 12.58 -10.35 -1.14
CA LEU A 57 13.74 -10.81 -1.91
C LEU A 57 14.49 -9.65 -2.57
N ASN A 58 13.80 -8.68 -3.15
CA ASN A 58 14.42 -7.48 -3.73
C ASN A 58 15.17 -6.69 -2.68
N PHE A 59 14.56 -6.51 -1.51
CA PHE A 59 15.21 -5.83 -0.39
C PHE A 59 16.50 -6.56 0.04
N LEU A 60 16.45 -7.88 0.21
CA LEU A 60 17.63 -8.69 0.57
C LEU A 60 18.75 -8.55 -0.46
N ILE A 61 18.42 -8.54 -1.75
CA ILE A 61 19.40 -8.33 -2.82
C ILE A 61 20.01 -6.95 -2.72
N CYS A 62 19.20 -5.90 -2.57
CA CYS A 62 19.71 -4.54 -2.38
C CYS A 62 20.58 -4.44 -1.12
N TYR A 63 20.17 -5.04 -0.02
CA TYR A 63 20.91 -5.02 1.23
C TYR A 63 22.29 -5.68 1.12
N ILE A 64 22.38 -6.81 0.40
CA ILE A 64 23.65 -7.55 0.26
C ILE A 64 24.57 -6.90 -0.77
N PHE A 65 24.03 -6.42 -1.89
CA PHE A 65 24.83 -6.06 -3.07
C PHE A 65 24.80 -4.57 -3.43
N ALA A 66 23.84 -3.79 -2.89
CA ALA A 66 23.63 -2.38 -3.21
C ALA A 66 23.27 -1.58 -1.95
N ASN A 67 23.93 -1.88 -0.83
CA ASN A 67 23.62 -1.26 0.46
C ASN A 67 23.75 0.28 0.44
N ASP A 68 24.67 0.80 -0.36
CA ASP A 68 24.86 2.26 -0.52
C ASP A 68 23.64 2.96 -1.14
N ASP A 69 22.77 2.22 -1.85
CA ASP A 69 21.52 2.74 -2.41
C ASP A 69 20.39 2.82 -1.37
N LEU A 70 20.52 2.11 -0.24
CA LEU A 70 19.52 2.10 0.81
C LEU A 70 19.67 3.31 1.73
N ASN A 71 19.10 4.45 1.32
CA ASN A 71 19.29 5.73 1.99
C ASN A 71 18.75 5.80 3.43
N PHE A 72 17.72 5.00 3.76
CA PHE A 72 17.05 5.05 5.08
C PHE A 72 16.70 3.67 5.67
N LEU A 73 17.30 2.60 5.20
CA LEU A 73 17.12 1.24 5.74
C LEU A 73 18.49 0.66 6.09
N ASN A 74 19.28 1.44 6.82
CA ASN A 74 20.69 1.14 7.11
C ASN A 74 20.91 0.57 8.50
N THR A 75 20.02 0.86 9.45
CA THR A 75 20.14 0.34 10.81
C THR A 75 19.36 -0.94 11.01
N THR A 76 19.83 -1.81 11.88
CA THR A 76 19.14 -3.05 12.24
C THR A 76 17.73 -2.77 12.79
N LYS A 77 17.54 -1.66 13.51
CA LYS A 77 16.25 -1.26 14.04
C LYS A 77 15.25 -0.87 12.95
N GLU A 78 15.69 -0.14 11.92
CA GLU A 78 14.87 0.26 10.78
C GLU A 78 14.41 -0.95 9.99
N ILE A 79 15.33 -1.85 9.65
CA ILE A 79 15.04 -3.08 8.93
C ILE A 79 14.09 -3.96 9.74
N PHE A 80 14.39 -4.17 11.04
CA PHE A 80 13.55 -4.98 11.91
C PHE A 80 12.14 -4.41 12.05
N SER A 81 12.00 -3.10 12.28
CA SER A 81 10.70 -2.42 12.39
C SER A 81 9.86 -2.56 11.12
N LEU A 82 10.49 -2.37 9.94
CA LEU A 82 9.82 -2.54 8.64
C LEU A 82 9.31 -3.98 8.47
N PHE A 83 10.18 -4.98 8.61
CA PHE A 83 9.79 -6.37 8.35
C PHE A 83 8.87 -6.93 9.42
N PHE A 84 9.02 -6.53 10.68
CA PHE A 84 8.09 -6.86 11.76
C PHE A 84 6.67 -6.36 11.44
N SER A 85 6.53 -5.07 11.14
CA SER A 85 5.21 -4.50 10.80
C SER A 85 4.67 -5.06 9.49
N LEU A 86 5.51 -5.21 8.46
CA LEU A 86 5.11 -5.73 7.16
C LEU A 86 4.60 -7.18 7.27
N MET A 87 5.30 -8.03 8.01
CA MET A 87 4.88 -9.42 8.22
C MET A 87 3.52 -9.49 8.95
N LEU A 88 3.36 -8.74 10.03
CA LEU A 88 2.12 -8.77 10.80
C LEU A 88 0.93 -8.15 10.05
N VAL A 89 1.15 -7.04 9.34
CA VAL A 89 0.10 -6.40 8.53
C VAL A 89 -0.27 -7.29 7.33
N PHE A 90 0.70 -7.93 6.69
CA PHE A 90 0.46 -8.93 5.65
C PHE A 90 -0.38 -10.11 6.17
N LEU A 91 -0.06 -10.64 7.36
CA LEU A 91 -0.85 -11.71 7.98
C LEU A 91 -2.28 -11.27 8.28
N ILE A 92 -2.49 -10.05 8.81
CA ILE A 92 -3.84 -9.49 9.01
C ILE A 92 -4.60 -9.48 7.67
N GLY A 93 -3.97 -9.01 6.59
CA GLY A 93 -4.58 -9.01 5.26
C GLY A 93 -4.90 -10.40 4.75
N LEU A 94 -4.03 -11.39 4.93
CA LEU A 94 -4.31 -12.79 4.57
C LEU A 94 -5.48 -13.38 5.37
N PHE A 95 -5.55 -13.07 6.67
CA PHE A 95 -6.67 -13.50 7.51
C PHE A 95 -7.98 -12.81 7.08
N ASP A 96 -7.90 -11.56 6.67
CA ASP A 96 -9.07 -10.84 6.14
C ASP A 96 -9.53 -11.43 4.81
N ASP A 97 -8.63 -11.66 3.87
CA ASP A 97 -8.90 -12.31 2.58
C ASP A 97 -9.56 -13.69 2.73
N LYS A 98 -9.31 -14.39 3.85
CA LYS A 98 -9.83 -15.73 4.08
C LYS A 98 -11.06 -15.78 4.98
N TYR A 99 -11.17 -14.90 5.98
CA TYR A 99 -12.16 -15.03 7.06
C TYR A 99 -13.06 -13.80 7.24
N ASP A 100 -12.91 -12.75 6.43
CA ASP A 100 -13.73 -11.53 6.47
C ASP A 100 -13.71 -10.88 7.87
N LEU A 101 -12.57 -10.36 8.29
CA LEU A 101 -12.39 -9.75 9.62
C LEU A 101 -13.26 -8.50 9.79
N SER A 102 -13.80 -8.29 10.98
CA SER A 102 -14.50 -7.04 11.26
C SER A 102 -13.54 -5.84 11.21
N ALA A 103 -13.97 -4.74 10.59
CA ALA A 103 -13.18 -3.53 10.40
C ALA A 103 -12.54 -3.01 11.70
N ASN A 104 -13.29 -3.05 12.81
CA ASN A 104 -12.80 -2.58 14.12
C ASN A 104 -11.62 -3.43 14.62
N LYS A 105 -11.68 -4.76 14.47
CA LYS A 105 -10.59 -5.66 14.87
C LYS A 105 -9.36 -5.42 14.00
N LYS A 106 -9.56 -5.31 12.68
CA LYS A 106 -8.48 -5.03 11.72
C LYS A 106 -7.75 -3.72 12.07
N LEU A 107 -8.50 -2.63 12.26
CA LEU A 107 -7.94 -1.32 12.62
C LEU A 107 -7.23 -1.34 13.98
N ALA A 108 -7.80 -2.00 15.00
CA ALA A 108 -7.18 -2.08 16.33
C ALA A 108 -5.84 -2.84 16.29
N PHE A 109 -5.79 -3.99 15.61
CA PHE A 109 -4.54 -4.74 15.46
C PHE A 109 -3.49 -3.96 14.67
N MET A 110 -3.88 -3.31 13.57
CA MET A 110 -2.95 -2.48 12.80
C MET A 110 -2.39 -1.33 13.65
N LEU A 111 -3.22 -0.63 14.43
CA LEU A 111 -2.76 0.47 15.27
C LEU A 111 -1.73 0.00 16.31
N ILE A 112 -1.99 -1.14 16.98
CA ILE A 112 -1.03 -1.71 17.93
C ILE A 112 0.30 -2.05 17.25
N ILE A 113 0.27 -2.70 16.10
CA ILE A 113 1.48 -3.06 15.35
C ILE A 113 2.28 -1.81 14.98
N LEU A 114 1.61 -0.75 14.50
CA LEU A 114 2.25 0.49 14.09
C LEU A 114 2.88 1.21 15.28
N ILE A 115 2.18 1.29 16.42
CA ILE A 115 2.75 1.88 17.65
C ILE A 115 4.02 1.11 18.06
N VAL A 116 3.95 -0.22 18.10
CA VAL A 116 5.12 -1.04 18.49
C VAL A 116 6.26 -0.85 17.50
N SER A 117 5.98 -0.79 16.19
CA SER A 117 7.00 -0.57 15.16
C SER A 117 7.71 0.77 15.30
N ILE A 118 6.96 1.85 15.62
CA ILE A 118 7.54 3.18 15.85
C ILE A 118 8.32 3.22 17.16
N LEU A 119 7.90 2.49 18.19
CA LEU A 119 8.67 2.38 19.44
C LEU A 119 9.98 1.60 19.26
N ILE A 120 10.03 0.63 18.35
CA ILE A 120 11.25 -0.09 17.99
C ILE A 120 12.21 0.83 17.20
N ASN A 121 11.67 1.55 16.24
CA ASN A 121 12.41 2.49 15.38
C ASN A 121 11.88 3.91 15.54
N GLU A 122 12.52 4.65 16.41
CA GLU A 122 12.13 6.03 16.73
C GLU A 122 12.22 6.98 15.53
N ASN A 123 13.08 6.68 14.55
CA ASN A 123 13.22 7.47 13.33
C ASN A 123 11.98 7.43 12.43
N LEU A 124 11.04 6.51 12.69
CA LEU A 124 9.74 6.48 12.01
C LEU A 124 8.73 7.47 12.60
N ALA A 125 9.00 8.08 13.75
CA ALA A 125 8.10 9.08 14.29
C ALA A 125 8.23 10.40 13.54
N ILE A 126 7.11 11.08 13.25
CA ILE A 126 7.11 12.44 12.72
C ILE A 126 7.18 13.39 13.91
N ASP A 127 8.36 13.95 14.13
CA ASP A 127 8.63 14.80 15.30
C ASP A 127 8.30 16.28 15.04
N SER A 128 8.28 16.71 13.78
CA SER A 128 7.88 18.07 13.40
C SER A 128 7.03 18.10 12.13
N LEU A 129 6.19 19.11 12.01
CA LEU A 129 5.38 19.37 10.82
C LEU A 129 5.87 20.67 10.17
N ARG A 130 6.43 20.54 8.96
CA ARG A 130 6.96 21.66 8.16
C ARG A 130 5.94 22.00 7.08
N PHE A 131 5.45 23.24 7.09
CA PHE A 131 4.53 23.78 6.11
C PHE A 131 5.22 24.85 5.27
N SER A 132 5.05 24.84 3.94
CA SER A 132 5.68 25.80 3.03
C SER A 132 5.26 27.27 3.27
N PHE A 133 4.09 27.47 3.85
CA PHE A 133 3.52 28.81 4.15
C PHE A 133 3.80 29.29 5.58
N LEU A 134 4.47 28.48 6.42
CA LEU A 134 4.87 28.85 7.78
C LEU A 134 6.40 28.96 7.86
N LYS A 135 6.88 29.86 8.72
CA LYS A 135 8.32 30.03 8.95
C LYS A 135 8.86 29.05 9.97
N ASP A 136 8.01 28.70 10.96
CA ASP A 136 8.40 27.84 12.06
C ASP A 136 7.77 26.44 11.91
N GLU A 137 8.49 25.42 12.35
CA GLU A 137 7.99 24.06 12.39
C GLU A 137 7.15 23.82 13.64
N TYR A 138 6.08 23.04 13.50
CA TYR A 138 5.31 22.55 14.64
C TYR A 138 6.00 21.30 15.22
N ILE A 139 6.64 21.46 16.37
CA ILE A 139 7.31 20.35 17.07
C ILE A 139 6.26 19.57 17.88
N LEU A 140 6.23 18.27 17.68
CA LEU A 140 5.38 17.33 18.42
C LEU A 140 6.17 16.75 19.60
N ASN A 141 5.54 16.65 20.76
CA ASN A 141 6.14 15.90 21.84
C ASN A 141 6.16 14.39 21.50
N ARG A 142 7.07 13.64 22.12
CA ARG A 142 7.34 12.24 21.78
C ARG A 142 6.09 11.36 21.74
N ASN A 143 5.23 11.44 22.75
CA ASN A 143 4.02 10.61 22.83
C ASN A 143 3.03 10.97 21.73
N LEU A 144 2.88 12.26 21.46
CA LEU A 144 2.01 12.75 20.38
C LEU A 144 2.56 12.36 19.01
N SER A 145 3.87 12.46 18.79
CA SER A 145 4.56 12.05 17.56
C SER A 145 4.27 10.57 17.23
N VAL A 146 4.45 9.66 18.20
CA VAL A 146 4.19 8.23 18.02
C VAL A 146 2.72 7.98 17.68
N LEU A 147 1.78 8.56 18.44
CA LEU A 147 0.35 8.39 18.21
C LEU A 147 -0.10 9.00 16.87
N PHE A 148 0.35 10.21 16.58
CA PHE A 148 0.04 10.91 15.33
C PHE A 148 0.53 10.12 14.12
N THR A 149 1.78 9.70 14.12
CA THR A 149 2.37 8.93 13.03
C THR A 149 1.66 7.60 12.82
N SER A 150 1.41 6.84 13.92
CA SER A 150 0.68 5.57 13.84
C SER A 150 -0.71 5.75 13.25
N PHE A 151 -1.41 6.81 13.66
CA PHE A 151 -2.75 7.13 13.17
C PHE A 151 -2.74 7.53 11.69
N CYS A 152 -1.78 8.36 11.25
CA CYS A 152 -1.63 8.73 9.84
C CYS A 152 -1.37 7.51 8.95
N ILE A 153 -0.45 6.62 9.35
CA ILE A 153 -0.19 5.38 8.62
C ILE A 153 -1.45 4.52 8.54
N MET A 154 -2.13 4.30 9.67
CA MET A 154 -3.35 3.49 9.73
C MET A 154 -4.46 4.05 8.83
N LEU A 155 -4.68 5.37 8.86
CA LEU A 155 -5.66 6.02 8.00
C LEU A 155 -5.31 5.85 6.52
N PHE A 156 -4.04 6.02 6.15
CA PHE A 156 -3.61 5.84 4.77
C PHE A 156 -3.77 4.39 4.31
N ILE A 157 -3.37 3.41 5.11
CA ILE A 157 -3.55 1.97 4.80
C ILE A 157 -5.03 1.68 4.54
N ASN A 158 -5.92 2.17 5.40
CA ASN A 158 -7.36 1.95 5.25
C ASN A 158 -7.92 2.68 4.02
N ALA A 159 -7.50 3.93 3.77
CA ALA A 159 -7.90 4.70 2.60
C ALA A 159 -7.42 4.04 1.30
N PHE A 160 -6.20 3.52 1.30
CA PHE A 160 -5.62 2.82 0.15
C PHE A 160 -6.38 1.51 -0.16
N ASN A 161 -6.75 0.75 0.87
CA ASN A 161 -7.58 -0.45 0.68
C ASN A 161 -8.95 -0.11 0.07
N MET A 162 -9.52 1.04 0.42
CA MET A 162 -10.82 1.47 -0.14
C MET A 162 -10.78 1.81 -1.62
N ILE A 163 -9.64 2.19 -2.20
CA ILE A 163 -9.51 2.48 -3.64
C ILE A 163 -9.30 1.23 -4.49
N ASP A 164 -9.05 0.07 -3.90
CA ASP A 164 -8.85 -1.22 -4.59
C ASP A 164 -10.17 -1.88 -5.09
N GLY A 165 -11.21 -1.12 -5.27
CA GLY A 165 -12.50 -1.65 -5.74
C GLY A 165 -12.59 -1.91 -7.24
N VAL A 166 -11.58 -1.57 -8.03
CA VAL A 166 -11.49 -1.81 -9.50
C VAL A 166 -10.12 -2.34 -9.83
N ASN A 167 -10.10 -3.38 -10.67
CA ASN A 167 -8.85 -4.04 -11.07
C ASN A 167 -7.79 -3.03 -11.54
N GLY A 168 -6.61 -3.12 -10.96
CA GLY A 168 -5.43 -2.32 -11.30
C GLY A 168 -5.40 -0.93 -10.70
N ASN A 169 -6.47 -0.42 -10.07
CA ASN A 169 -6.52 0.97 -9.60
C ASN A 169 -5.47 1.24 -8.51
N SER A 170 -5.46 0.46 -7.44
CA SER A 170 -4.49 0.55 -6.34
C SER A 170 -3.05 0.31 -6.82
N ILE A 171 -2.85 -0.65 -7.72
CA ILE A 171 -1.53 -0.97 -8.26
C ILE A 171 -1.02 0.19 -9.14
N LEU A 172 -1.86 0.74 -10.02
CA LEU A 172 -1.49 1.89 -10.85
C LEU A 172 -1.17 3.12 -10.00
N TYR A 173 -1.95 3.35 -8.94
CA TYR A 173 -1.68 4.42 -7.99
C TYR A 173 -0.33 4.22 -7.30
N SER A 174 -0.01 2.98 -6.89
CA SER A 174 1.31 2.64 -6.32
C SER A 174 2.45 2.87 -7.30
N ILE A 175 2.28 2.49 -8.57
CA ILE A 175 3.26 2.75 -9.63
C ILE A 175 3.57 4.25 -9.72
N ASN A 176 2.56 5.12 -9.70
CA ASN A 176 2.77 6.57 -9.74
C ASN A 176 3.53 7.09 -8.52
N ILE A 177 3.25 6.56 -7.32
CA ILE A 177 3.99 6.93 -6.09
C ILE A 177 5.45 6.46 -6.19
N PHE A 178 5.71 5.23 -6.61
CA PHE A 178 7.08 4.75 -6.73
C PHE A 178 7.85 5.44 -7.87
N LEU A 179 7.18 5.88 -8.94
CA LEU A 179 7.79 6.77 -9.93
C LEU A 179 8.20 8.12 -9.33
N PHE A 180 7.40 8.69 -8.42
CA PHE A 180 7.79 9.90 -7.70
C PHE A 180 9.06 9.67 -6.86
N PHE A 181 9.18 8.55 -6.13
CA PHE A 181 10.39 8.22 -5.38
C PHE A 181 11.60 7.99 -6.31
N LEU A 182 11.39 7.34 -7.47
CA LEU A 182 12.43 7.16 -8.48
C LEU A 182 12.96 8.49 -9.01
N LEU A 183 12.07 9.45 -9.30
CA LEU A 183 12.43 10.80 -9.78
C LEU A 183 13.15 11.64 -8.71
N LYS A 184 13.02 11.27 -7.45
CA LYS A 184 13.71 11.88 -6.30
C LYS A 184 15.01 11.17 -5.93
N ASP A 185 15.43 10.16 -6.69
CA ASP A 185 16.61 9.32 -6.41
C ASP A 185 16.58 8.66 -5.02
N ILE A 186 15.38 8.36 -4.51
CA ILE A 186 15.21 7.74 -3.19
C ILE A 186 15.25 6.22 -3.35
N ASN A 187 16.30 5.56 -2.81
CA ASN A 187 16.52 4.11 -2.91
C ASN A 187 16.31 3.59 -4.34
N PHE A 188 17.02 4.20 -5.28
CA PHE A 188 16.77 4.08 -6.73
C PHE A 188 16.67 2.62 -7.21
N ILE A 189 17.62 1.75 -6.84
CA ILE A 189 17.66 0.35 -7.27
C ILE A 189 16.46 -0.42 -6.70
N LEU A 190 16.19 -0.27 -5.40
CA LEU A 190 15.07 -0.94 -4.75
C LEU A 190 13.73 -0.49 -5.34
N VAL A 191 13.54 0.81 -5.54
CA VAL A 191 12.32 1.38 -6.15
C VAL A 191 12.14 0.87 -7.58
N LEU A 192 13.21 0.79 -8.37
CA LEU A 192 13.16 0.25 -9.73
C LEU A 192 12.71 -1.22 -9.73
N MET A 193 13.22 -2.04 -8.80
CA MET A 193 12.82 -3.44 -8.67
C MET A 193 11.35 -3.56 -8.22
N ILE A 194 10.89 -2.70 -7.32
CA ILE A 194 9.47 -2.63 -6.91
C ILE A 194 8.58 -2.27 -8.10
N LEU A 195 8.97 -1.27 -8.90
CA LEU A 195 8.22 -0.87 -10.10
C LEU A 195 8.06 -2.01 -11.10
N ILE A 196 9.13 -2.77 -11.38
CA ILE A 196 9.07 -3.94 -12.25
C ILE A 196 8.02 -4.94 -11.74
N ASN A 197 8.00 -5.23 -10.43
CA ASN A 197 7.04 -6.14 -9.83
C ASN A 197 5.61 -5.61 -9.88
N LEU A 198 5.41 -4.32 -9.60
CA LEU A 198 4.10 -3.69 -9.67
C LEU A 198 3.53 -3.66 -11.10
N ILE A 199 4.36 -3.39 -12.11
CA ILE A 199 3.95 -3.42 -13.52
C ILE A 199 3.48 -4.84 -13.90
N PHE A 200 4.23 -5.87 -13.51
CA PHE A 200 3.81 -7.25 -13.75
C PHE A 200 2.49 -7.58 -13.04
N LEU A 201 2.39 -7.24 -11.76
CA LEU A 201 1.18 -7.45 -10.96
C LEU A 201 -0.03 -6.72 -11.58
N PHE A 202 0.18 -5.51 -12.12
CA PHE A 202 -0.83 -4.75 -12.84
C PHE A 202 -1.39 -5.53 -14.05
N PHE A 203 -0.52 -6.09 -14.89
CA PHE A 203 -0.96 -6.90 -16.04
C PHE A 203 -1.70 -8.18 -15.61
N MET A 204 -1.24 -8.86 -14.58
CA MET A 204 -1.91 -10.06 -14.05
C MET A 204 -3.29 -9.73 -13.48
N ASN A 205 -3.41 -8.59 -12.80
CA ASN A 205 -4.66 -8.11 -12.22
C ASN A 205 -5.66 -7.67 -13.31
N LEU A 206 -5.22 -6.89 -14.31
CA LEU A 206 -6.07 -6.48 -15.44
C LEU A 206 -6.61 -7.67 -16.24
N THR A 207 -5.82 -8.74 -16.37
CA THR A 207 -6.22 -9.96 -17.08
C THR A 207 -7.06 -10.91 -16.23
N ASN A 208 -7.42 -10.52 -15.00
CA ASN A 208 -8.13 -11.32 -14.00
C ASN A 208 -7.45 -12.67 -13.69
N LYS A 209 -6.14 -12.77 -13.83
CA LYS A 209 -5.38 -13.97 -13.44
C LYS A 209 -5.18 -14.05 -11.93
N LEU A 210 -4.98 -12.89 -11.29
CA LEU A 210 -4.91 -12.75 -9.84
C LEU A 210 -5.39 -11.37 -9.39
N PHE A 211 -5.91 -11.29 -8.18
CA PHE A 211 -6.25 -10.05 -7.50
C PHE A 211 -5.26 -9.76 -6.38
N LEU A 212 -5.17 -8.48 -6.02
CA LEU A 212 -4.23 -8.02 -4.99
C LEU A 212 -4.62 -8.52 -3.60
N GLY A 213 -5.90 -8.48 -3.27
CA GLY A 213 -6.44 -8.80 -1.95
C GLY A 213 -6.06 -7.78 -0.88
N ASP A 214 -6.64 -7.93 0.31
CA ASP A 214 -6.32 -7.11 1.47
C ASP A 214 -4.86 -7.29 1.89
N SER A 215 -4.33 -8.51 1.81
CA SER A 215 -2.92 -8.80 2.06
C SER A 215 -1.97 -7.95 1.21
N GLY A 216 -2.33 -7.69 -0.04
CA GLY A 216 -1.52 -6.87 -0.94
C GLY A 216 -1.71 -5.38 -0.71
N THR A 217 -2.95 -4.91 -0.59
CA THR A 217 -3.24 -3.48 -0.39
C THR A 217 -2.64 -2.96 0.91
N LEU A 218 -2.78 -3.72 2.02
CA LEU A 218 -2.23 -3.36 3.31
C LEU A 218 -0.70 -3.36 3.28
N SER A 219 -0.07 -4.35 2.62
CA SER A 219 1.40 -4.43 2.52
C SER A 219 1.99 -3.30 1.69
N ILE A 220 1.43 -3.02 0.50
CA ILE A 220 1.91 -1.96 -0.39
C ILE A 220 1.76 -0.60 0.28
N SER A 221 0.62 -0.31 0.89
CA SER A 221 0.37 0.98 1.54
C SER A 221 1.25 1.19 2.78
N LEU A 222 1.55 0.13 3.52
CA LEU A 222 2.51 0.19 4.63
C LEU A 222 3.91 0.58 4.12
N ILE A 223 4.41 -0.09 3.07
CA ILE A 223 5.71 0.22 2.47
C ILE A 223 5.74 1.66 1.97
N ILE A 224 4.71 2.11 1.26
CA ILE A 224 4.57 3.51 0.80
C ILE A 224 4.65 4.47 1.99
N SER A 225 3.97 4.16 3.10
CA SER A 225 4.00 4.99 4.31
C SER A 225 5.41 5.09 4.90
N PHE A 226 6.14 3.97 4.97
CA PHE A 226 7.54 3.96 5.42
C PHE A 226 8.44 4.80 4.52
N PHE A 227 8.27 4.71 3.21
CA PHE A 227 9.03 5.54 2.26
C PHE A 227 8.73 7.02 2.46
N PHE A 228 7.47 7.42 2.61
CA PHE A 228 7.12 8.83 2.83
C PHE A 228 7.65 9.37 4.14
N ILE A 229 7.49 8.65 5.25
CA ILE A 229 7.93 9.11 6.56
C ILE A 229 9.45 9.24 6.61
N ASN A 230 10.18 8.22 6.16
CA ASN A 230 11.65 8.30 6.14
C ASN A 230 12.14 9.41 5.20
N SER A 231 11.54 9.56 4.01
CA SER A 231 11.89 10.63 3.08
C SER A 231 11.59 12.02 3.64
N TYR A 232 10.54 12.16 4.45
CA TYR A 232 10.22 13.40 5.14
C TYR A 232 11.20 13.68 6.28
N ASN A 233 11.47 12.71 7.14
CA ASN A 233 12.37 12.86 8.27
C ASN A 233 13.83 13.11 7.83
N GLN A 234 14.23 12.59 6.67
CA GLN A 234 15.55 12.83 6.06
C GLN A 234 15.59 14.01 5.08
N GLU A 235 14.51 14.82 5.03
CA GLU A 235 14.42 16.06 4.25
C GLU A 235 14.46 15.90 2.70
N TYR A 236 14.37 14.67 2.17
CA TYR A 236 14.12 14.46 0.73
C TYR A 236 12.76 15.04 0.29
N ILE A 237 11.80 15.04 1.22
CA ILE A 237 10.53 15.72 1.11
C ILE A 237 10.47 16.80 2.19
N GLN A 238 10.51 18.06 1.78
CA GLN A 238 10.64 19.18 2.71
C GLN A 238 9.34 19.47 3.47
N ASN A 239 8.19 19.42 2.79
CA ASN A 239 6.92 19.91 3.32
C ASN A 239 5.85 18.80 3.35
N VAL A 240 5.00 18.83 4.39
CA VAL A 240 3.89 17.87 4.56
C VAL A 240 2.85 17.96 3.44
N GLU A 241 2.68 19.15 2.81
CA GLU A 241 1.73 19.33 1.71
C GLU A 241 2.05 18.43 0.51
N THR A 242 3.33 18.17 0.25
CA THR A 242 3.74 17.27 -0.83
C THR A 242 3.16 15.86 -0.61
N ILE A 243 3.27 15.34 0.61
CA ILE A 243 2.71 14.03 0.99
C ILE A 243 1.18 14.09 0.91
N PHE A 244 0.58 15.16 1.45
CA PHE A 244 -0.87 15.34 1.44
C PHE A 244 -1.44 15.35 0.01
N ILE A 245 -0.81 16.08 -0.92
CA ILE A 245 -1.25 16.15 -2.32
C ILE A 245 -1.14 14.76 -2.99
N ILE A 246 -0.07 14.03 -2.77
CA ILE A 246 0.10 12.70 -3.35
C ILE A 246 -0.93 11.73 -2.76
N MET A 247 -1.24 11.84 -1.47
CA MET A 247 -2.23 10.99 -0.80
C MET A 247 -3.67 11.50 -0.89
N LEU A 248 -3.92 12.58 -1.65
CA LEU A 248 -5.22 13.25 -1.70
C LEU A 248 -6.35 12.33 -2.16
N ILE A 249 -6.13 11.52 -3.19
CA ILE A 249 -7.17 10.68 -3.78
C ILE A 249 -7.72 9.65 -2.78
N PRO A 250 -6.91 8.77 -2.17
CA PRO A 250 -7.42 7.85 -1.16
C PRO A 250 -7.92 8.56 0.09
N GLY A 251 -7.25 9.62 0.55
CA GLY A 251 -7.66 10.39 1.71
C GLY A 251 -9.01 11.08 1.53
N PHE A 252 -9.24 11.67 0.37
CA PHE A 252 -10.53 12.30 0.06
C PHE A 252 -11.67 11.27 0.00
N GLU A 253 -11.42 10.10 -0.57
CA GLU A 253 -12.42 9.02 -0.63
C GLU A 253 -12.79 8.53 0.77
N LEU A 254 -11.81 8.33 1.64
CA LEU A 254 -12.02 7.95 3.04
C LEU A 254 -12.86 9.01 3.78
N LEU A 255 -12.50 10.29 3.68
CA LEU A 255 -13.22 11.38 4.33
C LEU A 255 -14.65 11.52 3.80
N ARG A 256 -14.83 11.49 2.47
CA ARG A 256 -16.14 11.56 1.82
C ARG A 256 -17.08 10.47 2.33
N LEU A 257 -16.60 9.23 2.39
CA LEU A 257 -17.41 8.11 2.87
C LEU A 257 -17.68 8.18 4.37
N ALA A 258 -16.69 8.55 5.18
CA ALA A 258 -16.87 8.72 6.61
C ALA A 258 -17.95 9.79 6.92
N ILE A 259 -17.87 10.96 6.26
CA ILE A 259 -18.85 12.04 6.42
C ILE A 259 -20.23 11.57 5.94
N PHE A 260 -20.32 10.95 4.75
CA PHE A 260 -21.59 10.45 4.23
C PHE A 260 -22.26 9.46 5.19
N ARG A 261 -21.50 8.52 5.76
CA ARG A 261 -22.01 7.52 6.70
C ARG A 261 -22.47 8.17 8.00
N LEU A 262 -21.69 9.10 8.57
CA LEU A 262 -22.06 9.84 9.79
C LEU A 262 -23.36 10.64 9.62
N ILE A 263 -23.52 11.36 8.49
CA ILE A 263 -24.75 12.12 8.19
C ILE A 263 -25.98 11.19 8.10
N ASN A 264 -25.79 9.96 7.62
CA ASN A 264 -26.87 8.96 7.52
C ASN A 264 -27.01 8.08 8.78
N GLY A 265 -26.37 8.42 9.91
CA GLY A 265 -26.46 7.67 11.15
C GLY A 265 -25.81 6.28 11.10
N LEU A 266 -24.91 6.06 10.13
CA LEU A 266 -24.21 4.80 9.93
C LEU A 266 -22.80 4.86 10.56
N HIS A 267 -22.30 3.68 10.95
CA HIS A 267 -20.92 3.58 11.44
C HIS A 267 -19.92 3.96 10.34
N PRO A 268 -18.89 4.82 10.59
CA PRO A 268 -17.96 5.32 9.57
C PRO A 268 -17.24 4.21 8.78
N PHE A 269 -16.99 3.07 9.39
CA PHE A 269 -16.31 1.90 8.78
C PHE A 269 -17.27 0.82 8.27
N LYS A 270 -18.57 1.11 8.13
CA LYS A 270 -19.52 0.16 7.56
C LYS A 270 -19.24 -0.04 6.07
N ALA A 271 -19.15 -1.30 5.63
CA ALA A 271 -19.01 -1.62 4.22
C ALA A 271 -20.27 -1.20 3.45
N ASP A 272 -20.13 -0.47 2.33
CA ASP A 272 -21.22 -0.05 1.44
C ASP A 272 -20.76 0.00 -0.03
N ARG A 273 -21.66 0.44 -0.94
CA ARG A 273 -21.41 0.60 -2.38
C ARG A 273 -21.26 2.05 -2.82
N ASN A 274 -21.03 2.96 -1.91
CA ASN A 274 -20.96 4.39 -2.20
C ASN A 274 -19.53 4.85 -2.55
N HIS A 275 -18.64 3.90 -2.90
CA HIS A 275 -17.29 4.21 -3.34
C HIS A 275 -17.28 4.96 -4.68
N LEU A 276 -16.33 5.88 -4.86
CA LEU A 276 -16.17 6.71 -6.05
C LEU A 276 -16.13 5.89 -7.33
N HIS A 277 -15.41 4.77 -7.32
CA HIS A 277 -15.31 3.88 -8.48
C HIS A 277 -16.67 3.31 -8.92
N HIS A 278 -17.61 3.07 -8.01
CA HIS A 278 -18.97 2.64 -8.39
C HIS A 278 -19.75 3.73 -9.10
N TYR A 279 -19.59 5.00 -8.71
CA TYR A 279 -20.21 6.13 -9.41
C TYR A 279 -19.59 6.33 -10.79
N LEU A 280 -18.26 6.21 -10.90
CA LEU A 280 -17.56 6.31 -12.18
C LEU A 280 -17.95 5.17 -13.12
N LEU A 281 -18.08 3.93 -12.64
CA LEU A 281 -18.56 2.81 -13.44
C LEU A 281 -19.99 2.99 -13.94
N LYS A 282 -20.88 3.58 -13.13
CA LYS A 282 -22.24 3.92 -13.56
C LYS A 282 -22.26 5.00 -14.64
N LYS A 283 -21.36 5.99 -14.56
CA LYS A 283 -21.28 7.11 -15.50
C LYS A 283 -20.56 6.73 -16.80
N PHE A 284 -19.54 5.89 -16.71
CA PHE A 284 -18.71 5.46 -17.84
C PHE A 284 -18.90 3.95 -18.06
N SER A 285 -19.51 3.56 -19.16
CA SER A 285 -19.87 2.16 -19.48
C SER A 285 -18.67 1.21 -19.65
N LYS A 286 -17.44 1.72 -19.71
CA LYS A 286 -16.22 0.93 -19.92
C LYS A 286 -15.24 1.11 -18.76
N ARG A 287 -14.62 0.00 -18.29
CA ARG A 287 -13.58 -0.01 -17.25
C ARG A 287 -12.44 0.99 -17.53
N LEU A 288 -12.00 1.09 -18.78
CA LEU A 288 -10.93 2.04 -19.19
C LEU A 288 -11.29 3.51 -18.91
N ALA A 289 -12.57 3.86 -19.01
CA ALA A 289 -13.03 5.21 -18.75
C ALA A 289 -12.93 5.58 -17.26
N VAL A 290 -13.04 4.60 -16.36
CA VAL A 290 -12.84 4.81 -14.90
C VAL A 290 -11.38 5.16 -14.62
N TYR A 291 -10.42 4.44 -15.20
CA TYR A 291 -9.00 4.74 -15.05
C TYR A 291 -8.66 6.15 -15.57
N ASN A 292 -9.17 6.51 -16.74
CA ASN A 292 -8.93 7.83 -17.34
C ASN A 292 -9.57 8.97 -16.54
N ALA A 293 -10.65 8.71 -15.80
CA ALA A 293 -11.31 9.71 -14.98
C ALA A 293 -10.64 9.90 -13.59
N VAL A 294 -9.97 8.86 -13.08
CA VAL A 294 -9.26 8.91 -11.79
C VAL A 294 -7.85 9.47 -11.94
N LEU A 295 -7.23 9.32 -13.14
CA LEU A 295 -5.87 9.78 -13.41
C LEU A 295 -5.79 11.18 -14.03
N LYS A 296 -6.91 11.78 -14.43
CA LYS A 296 -7.02 13.19 -14.85
C LYS A 296 -7.32 14.10 -13.66
#